data_36931fbeec4e10d8bdafe712249496b3
#
_entry.id   36931fbeec4e10d8bdafe712249496b3
#
_cell.length_a   1.000
_cell.length_b   1.000
_cell.length_c   1.000
_cell.angle_alpha   90.00
_cell.angle_beta   90.00
_cell.angle_gamma   90.00
#
_symmetry.space_group_name_H-M   'P 1'
#
loop_
_entity.id
_entity.type
_entity.pdbx_description
1 polymer ?
#
loop_
_entity_poly.entity_id
_entity_poly.type
_entity_poly.pdbx_seq_one_letter_code
_entity_poly.pdbx_strand_id
1 'polypeptide(L)'
;KVDYKFGMGLPINQPDFVDAITYAKLRNEALRNDGLMPDMDEAGFASGIHSDLYPNVDWQKEALRNHTTNHQLDISFRGGGKKLRYFTVLNYKNDMGLLNNDYTDYTGRYNSQMKKYALNLRMNLDVDVSDATKLKLSMLGMLRETKRPNTSEGTIFSQIFNTPSAVFPVRTQEGYWGSNNVLNTNPIASIADVGYYKLNQRMLQADLRLTQDLSSLAPGLSAELAVAYDN
;
A
#
# COMPACT_ATOMS: atom_id res chain seq x y z
N LYS A 1 9.96 8.97 25.40
CA LYS A 1 10.70 9.22 24.16
C LYS A 1 9.73 9.32 23.01
N VAL A 2 9.91 10.30 22.13
CA VAL A 2 9.16 10.43 20.87
C VAL A 2 10.18 10.45 19.73
N ASP A 3 9.92 9.69 18.69
CA ASP A 3 10.75 9.60 17.50
C ASP A 3 9.82 9.66 16.27
N TYR A 4 10.07 10.61 15.38
CA TYR A 4 9.32 10.75 14.14
C TYR A 4 10.27 10.64 12.95
N LYS A 5 9.88 9.83 11.98
CA LYS A 5 10.63 9.60 10.74
C LYS A 5 9.72 9.90 9.57
N PHE A 6 10.23 10.70 8.66
CA PHE A 6 9.67 10.90 7.33
C PHE A 6 10.60 10.28 6.30
N GLY A 7 10.04 9.53 5.37
CA GLY A 7 10.77 8.93 4.27
C GLY A 7 10.12 9.26 2.93
N MET A 8 10.94 9.39 1.91
CA MET A 8 10.53 9.52 0.52
C MET A 8 11.15 8.38 -0.26
N GLY A 9 10.34 7.64 -1.00
CA GLY A 9 10.79 6.57 -1.90
C GLY A 9 10.70 7.03 -3.35
N LEU A 10 11.77 6.84 -4.11
CA LEU A 10 11.80 7.10 -5.54
C LEU A 10 11.80 5.76 -6.27
N PRO A 11 11.02 5.59 -7.35
CA PRO A 11 11.16 4.41 -8.19
C PRO A 11 12.53 4.45 -8.87
N ILE A 12 13.27 3.34 -8.72
CA ILE A 12 14.54 3.11 -9.39
C ILE A 12 14.33 1.99 -10.42
N ASN A 13 15.02 2.01 -11.54
CA ASN A 13 14.90 1.01 -12.60
C ASN A 13 13.49 0.93 -13.24
N GLN A 14 12.92 2.08 -13.57
CA GLN A 14 11.76 2.10 -14.44
C GLN A 14 12.20 1.75 -15.88
N PRO A 15 11.46 0.86 -16.58
CA PRO A 15 11.77 0.62 -17.99
C PRO A 15 11.43 1.85 -18.84
N ASP A 16 12.26 2.14 -19.82
CA ASP A 16 12.00 3.17 -20.82
C ASP A 16 11.14 2.57 -21.95
N PHE A 17 10.00 3.17 -22.20
CA PHE A 17 9.12 2.78 -23.30
C PHE A 17 9.24 3.78 -24.45
N VAL A 18 9.10 3.24 -25.65
CA VAL A 18 9.09 4.04 -26.87
C VAL A 18 7.76 4.80 -26.99
N ASP A 19 7.83 5.98 -27.60
CA ASP A 19 6.65 6.75 -27.96
C ASP A 19 5.86 6.08 -29.10
N ALA A 20 4.67 6.58 -29.39
CA ALA A 20 3.77 6.00 -30.39
C ALA A 20 4.35 6.01 -31.81
N ILE A 21 5.10 7.04 -32.19
CA ILE A 21 5.74 7.15 -33.52
C ILE A 21 6.80 6.08 -33.66
N THR A 22 7.68 5.96 -32.66
CA THR A 22 8.74 4.95 -32.64
C THR A 22 8.13 3.54 -32.60
N TYR A 23 7.08 3.33 -31.81
CA TYR A 23 6.36 2.05 -31.77
C TYR A 23 5.78 1.68 -33.15
N ALA A 24 5.12 2.63 -33.83
CA ALA A 24 4.55 2.39 -35.16
C ALA A 24 5.61 2.00 -36.18
N LYS A 25 6.75 2.69 -36.17
CA LYS A 25 7.90 2.35 -37.05
C LYS A 25 8.46 0.97 -36.80
N LEU A 26 8.73 0.64 -35.53
CA LEU A 26 9.29 -0.67 -35.15
C LEU A 26 8.31 -1.82 -35.46
N ARG A 27 7.01 -1.60 -35.20
CA ARG A 27 5.98 -2.59 -35.56
C ARG A 27 5.91 -2.82 -37.06
N ASN A 28 5.86 -1.76 -37.85
CA ASN A 28 5.85 -1.86 -39.31
C ASN A 28 7.13 -2.52 -39.86
N GLU A 29 8.28 -2.24 -39.27
CA GLU A 29 9.53 -2.91 -39.62
C GLU A 29 9.49 -4.39 -39.32
N ALA A 30 9.00 -4.80 -38.15
CA ALA A 30 8.83 -6.20 -37.78
C ALA A 30 7.90 -6.93 -38.76
N LEU A 31 6.77 -6.32 -39.13
CA LEU A 31 5.83 -6.88 -40.10
C LEU A 31 6.48 -7.07 -41.48
N ARG A 32 7.22 -6.09 -41.96
CA ARG A 32 7.96 -6.22 -43.24
C ARG A 32 8.98 -7.34 -43.19
N ASN A 33 9.70 -7.50 -42.06
CA ASN A 33 10.68 -8.59 -41.89
C ASN A 33 10.00 -9.98 -41.91
N ASP A 34 8.76 -10.06 -41.41
CA ASP A 34 7.94 -11.28 -41.46
C ASP A 34 7.21 -11.49 -42.80
N GLY A 35 7.44 -10.62 -43.79
CA GLY A 35 6.77 -10.67 -45.09
C GLY A 35 5.30 -10.22 -45.06
N LEU A 36 4.90 -9.51 -43.99
CA LEU A 36 3.54 -9.01 -43.82
C LEU A 36 3.46 -7.52 -44.20
N MET A 37 2.24 -7.06 -44.45
CA MET A 37 2.04 -5.64 -44.75
C MET A 37 2.04 -4.80 -43.45
N PRO A 38 2.65 -3.59 -43.48
CA PRO A 38 2.53 -2.61 -42.41
C PRO A 38 1.05 -2.33 -42.07
N ASP A 39 0.76 -2.22 -40.78
CA ASP A 39 -0.62 -1.96 -40.28
C ASP A 39 -0.74 -0.66 -39.47
N MET A 40 0.37 0.08 -39.29
CA MET A 40 0.37 1.36 -38.56
C MET A 40 0.60 2.53 -39.53
N ASP A 41 -0.21 3.60 -39.38
CA ASP A 41 -0.02 4.86 -40.12
C ASP A 41 1.02 5.74 -39.43
N GLU A 42 2.30 5.58 -39.84
CA GLU A 42 3.41 6.35 -39.29
C GLU A 42 3.24 7.87 -39.46
N ALA A 43 2.63 8.32 -40.56
CA ALA A 43 2.41 9.74 -40.84
C ALA A 43 1.29 10.29 -39.94
N GLY A 44 0.23 9.52 -39.70
CA GLY A 44 -0.82 9.87 -38.77
C GLY A 44 -0.29 10.07 -37.35
N PHE A 45 0.52 9.14 -36.84
CA PHE A 45 1.17 9.29 -35.54
C PHE A 45 2.15 10.47 -35.46
N ALA A 46 2.86 10.76 -36.54
CA ALA A 46 3.77 11.91 -36.61
C ALA A 46 3.03 13.25 -36.64
N SER A 47 1.79 13.28 -37.14
CA SER A 47 1.01 14.52 -37.26
C SER A 47 0.51 15.06 -35.93
N GLY A 48 0.30 14.19 -34.93
CA GLY A 48 -0.32 14.54 -33.65
C GLY A 48 -1.79 15.02 -33.74
N ILE A 49 -2.41 14.88 -34.92
CA ILE A 49 -3.80 15.24 -35.19
C ILE A 49 -4.68 14.03 -34.87
N HIS A 50 -5.87 14.26 -34.31
CA HIS A 50 -6.82 13.22 -33.93
C HIS A 50 -6.29 12.21 -32.88
N SER A 51 -6.19 12.68 -31.66
CA SER A 51 -5.66 11.90 -30.52
C SER A 51 -6.36 10.57 -30.26
N ASP A 52 -7.60 10.38 -30.72
CA ASP A 52 -8.30 9.12 -30.58
C ASP A 52 -7.84 8.06 -31.61
N LEU A 53 -7.42 8.51 -32.81
CA LEU A 53 -6.90 7.64 -33.85
C LEU A 53 -5.38 7.41 -33.74
N TYR A 54 -4.67 8.44 -33.30
CA TYR A 54 -3.22 8.44 -33.20
C TYR A 54 -2.77 8.81 -31.77
N PRO A 55 -3.13 7.97 -30.77
CA PRO A 55 -2.75 8.24 -29.39
C PRO A 55 -1.25 8.12 -29.18
N ASN A 56 -0.73 8.89 -28.21
CA ASN A 56 0.64 8.79 -27.74
C ASN A 56 0.66 8.91 -26.23
N VAL A 57 0.46 7.79 -25.54
CA VAL A 57 0.28 7.74 -24.09
C VAL A 57 1.51 7.15 -23.42
N ASP A 58 2.09 7.92 -22.52
CA ASP A 58 3.08 7.43 -21.56
C ASP A 58 2.35 6.90 -20.32
N TRP A 59 2.04 5.60 -20.36
CA TRP A 59 1.26 4.94 -19.31
C TRP A 59 1.91 5.00 -17.92
N GLN A 60 3.24 5.02 -17.84
CA GLN A 60 3.94 5.17 -16.56
C GLN A 60 3.72 6.55 -15.98
N LYS A 61 3.91 7.59 -16.79
CA LYS A 61 3.76 8.98 -16.36
C LYS A 61 2.30 9.30 -16.01
N GLU A 62 1.35 8.74 -16.73
CA GLU A 62 -0.09 8.89 -16.44
C GLU A 62 -0.46 8.18 -15.13
N ALA A 63 -0.06 6.92 -14.96
CA ALA A 63 -0.50 6.09 -13.86
C ALA A 63 0.26 6.32 -12.54
N LEU A 64 1.53 6.75 -12.62
CA LEU A 64 2.43 6.75 -11.48
C LEU A 64 2.91 8.15 -11.10
N ARG A 65 3.11 8.34 -9.82
CA ARG A 65 3.79 9.50 -9.25
C ARG A 65 5.31 9.28 -9.24
N ASN A 66 6.05 10.37 -9.21
CA ASN A 66 7.51 10.32 -9.15
C ASN A 66 8.07 9.88 -7.79
N HIS A 67 7.25 9.84 -6.74
CA HIS A 67 7.70 9.47 -5.40
C HIS A 67 6.56 8.91 -4.54
N THR A 68 6.93 8.12 -3.56
CA THR A 68 6.08 7.72 -2.42
C THR A 68 6.49 8.49 -1.17
N THR A 69 5.61 8.52 -0.19
CA THR A 69 5.92 9.04 1.14
C THR A 69 5.60 8.03 2.21
N ASN A 70 6.41 7.99 3.26
CA ASN A 70 6.10 7.24 4.46
C ASN A 70 6.32 8.10 5.70
N HIS A 71 5.51 7.85 6.71
CA HIS A 71 5.57 8.49 8.00
C HIS A 71 5.58 7.41 9.08
N GLN A 72 6.49 7.53 10.01
CA GLN A 72 6.56 6.65 11.18
C GLN A 72 6.67 7.52 12.44
N LEU A 73 5.83 7.23 13.42
CA LEU A 73 5.84 7.85 14.73
C LEU A 73 5.96 6.77 15.80
N ASP A 74 7.04 6.81 16.55
CA ASP A 74 7.32 5.94 17.67
C ASP A 74 7.26 6.73 18.98
N ILE A 75 6.35 6.34 19.87
CA ILE A 75 6.23 6.95 21.18
C ILE A 75 6.46 5.87 22.24
N SER A 76 7.35 6.10 23.16
CA SER A 76 7.57 5.18 24.27
C SER A 76 7.53 5.89 25.62
N PHE A 77 6.83 5.27 26.56
CA PHE A 77 6.75 5.67 27.96
C PHE A 77 7.30 4.55 28.82
N ARG A 78 8.13 4.90 29.77
CA ARG A 78 8.61 3.96 30.78
C ARG A 78 8.76 4.71 32.10
N GLY A 79 8.43 4.04 33.16
CA GLY A 79 8.56 4.61 34.48
C GLY A 79 8.22 3.58 35.54
N GLY A 80 8.34 4.01 36.77
CA GLY A 80 7.93 3.21 37.88
C GLY A 80 8.61 3.59 39.17
N GLY A 81 8.13 2.98 40.23
CA GLY A 81 8.64 3.06 41.57
C GLY A 81 8.69 1.68 42.22
N LYS A 82 8.66 1.66 43.53
CA LYS A 82 8.74 0.40 44.29
C LYS A 82 7.55 -0.54 44.03
N LYS A 83 6.34 0.02 43.80
CA LYS A 83 5.10 -0.76 43.67
C LYS A 83 4.55 -0.86 42.26
N LEU A 84 5.02 -0.04 41.33
CA LEU A 84 4.51 0.01 39.97
C LEU A 84 5.66 0.24 38.99
N ARG A 85 5.74 -0.59 37.94
CA ARG A 85 6.65 -0.41 36.82
C ARG A 85 5.83 -0.57 35.54
N TYR A 86 6.07 0.29 34.58
CA TYR A 86 5.40 0.23 33.29
C TYR A 86 6.32 0.55 32.13
N PHE A 87 6.05 -0.08 31.02
CA PHE A 87 6.65 0.19 29.73
C PHE A 87 5.57 0.13 28.65
N THR A 88 5.42 1.21 27.90
CA THR A 88 4.45 1.28 26.81
C THR A 88 5.12 1.82 25.56
N VAL A 89 4.86 1.21 24.42
CA VAL A 89 5.29 1.66 23.09
C VAL A 89 4.07 1.75 22.20
N LEU A 90 3.92 2.87 21.56
CA LEU A 90 2.98 3.12 20.48
C LEU A 90 3.79 3.37 19.20
N ASN A 91 3.55 2.57 18.17
CA ASN A 91 4.14 2.72 16.85
C ASN A 91 3.04 2.96 15.83
N TYR A 92 3.11 4.08 15.13
CA TYR A 92 2.24 4.41 14.01
C TYR A 92 3.07 4.48 12.73
N LYS A 93 2.57 3.85 11.66
CA LYS A 93 3.17 3.87 10.34
C LYS A 93 2.11 4.14 9.26
N ASN A 94 2.45 5.00 8.32
CA ASN A 94 1.61 5.32 7.16
C ASN A 94 2.47 5.33 5.91
N ASP A 95 2.20 4.41 5.00
CA ASP A 95 2.86 4.29 3.70
C ASP A 95 1.88 4.67 2.60
N MET A 96 2.28 5.57 1.72
CA MET A 96 1.54 5.97 0.52
C MET A 96 2.12 5.27 -0.70
N GLY A 97 1.25 4.82 -1.61
CA GLY A 97 1.65 4.16 -2.86
C GLY A 97 2.05 5.12 -3.96
N LEU A 98 2.42 4.56 -5.11
CA LEU A 98 2.90 5.28 -6.30
C LEU A 98 1.82 5.73 -7.27
N LEU A 99 0.55 5.33 -7.10
CA LEU A 99 -0.49 5.68 -8.07
C LEU A 99 -0.73 7.18 -8.11
N ASN A 100 -1.01 7.70 -9.31
CA ASN A 100 -1.30 9.11 -9.51
C ASN A 100 -2.60 9.50 -8.79
N ASN A 101 -2.57 10.58 -7.99
CA ASN A 101 -3.70 11.01 -7.19
C ASN A 101 -4.87 11.50 -8.05
N ASP A 102 -4.62 12.06 -9.23
CA ASP A 102 -5.65 12.58 -10.13
C ASP A 102 -6.64 11.48 -10.56
N TYR A 103 -6.16 10.25 -10.61
CA TYR A 103 -6.98 9.09 -10.96
C TYR A 103 -7.50 8.32 -9.74
N THR A 104 -6.79 8.29 -8.64
CA THR A 104 -7.21 7.54 -7.45
C THR A 104 -8.42 8.16 -6.73
N ASP A 105 -8.70 9.44 -6.96
CA ASP A 105 -9.86 10.17 -6.42
C ASP A 105 -10.81 10.66 -7.52
N TYR A 106 -10.67 10.15 -8.71
CA TYR A 106 -11.31 10.60 -9.93
C TYR A 106 -12.85 10.68 -9.82
N THR A 107 -13.49 9.69 -9.23
CA THR A 107 -14.95 9.62 -9.14
C THR A 107 -15.54 10.53 -8.07
N GLY A 108 -14.74 11.07 -7.15
CA GLY A 108 -15.19 11.79 -5.96
C GLY A 108 -16.01 10.95 -4.96
N ARG A 109 -16.28 9.68 -5.27
CA ARG A 109 -17.05 8.75 -4.40
C ARG A 109 -16.17 7.96 -3.47
N TYR A 110 -14.98 7.65 -3.90
CA TYR A 110 -13.98 6.88 -3.14
C TYR A 110 -12.57 7.26 -3.60
N ASN A 111 -11.60 7.02 -2.74
CA ASN A 111 -10.20 7.15 -3.10
C ASN A 111 -9.58 5.75 -3.17
N SER A 112 -9.05 5.37 -4.32
CA SER A 112 -8.44 4.05 -4.59
C SER A 112 -6.92 4.02 -4.35
N GLN A 113 -6.31 5.09 -3.83
CA GLN A 113 -4.86 5.15 -3.59
C GLN A 113 -4.38 3.97 -2.74
N MET A 114 -3.25 3.40 -3.14
CA MET A 114 -2.56 2.41 -2.34
C MET A 114 -2.05 3.05 -1.05
N LYS A 115 -2.59 2.59 0.08
CA LYS A 115 -2.21 3.09 1.41
C LYS A 115 -2.11 1.92 2.38
N LYS A 116 -1.10 1.97 3.24
CA LYS A 116 -0.97 1.01 4.34
C LYS A 116 -0.80 1.79 5.64
N TYR A 117 -1.73 1.58 6.56
CA TYR A 117 -1.64 2.08 7.92
C TYR A 117 -1.33 0.93 8.87
N ALA A 118 -0.48 1.17 9.82
CA ALA A 118 -0.25 0.26 10.94
C ALA A 118 -0.19 1.06 12.23
N LEU A 119 -0.92 0.60 13.24
CA LEU A 119 -0.84 1.07 14.61
C LEU A 119 -0.56 -0.14 15.49
N ASN A 120 0.55 -0.11 16.22
CA ASN A 120 0.93 -1.16 17.16
C ASN A 120 1.05 -0.53 18.55
N LEU A 121 0.41 -1.15 19.52
CA LEU A 121 0.52 -0.83 20.93
C LEU A 121 1.11 -2.02 21.67
N ARG A 122 2.19 -1.82 22.40
CA ARG A 122 2.69 -2.78 23.38
C ARG A 122 2.71 -2.13 24.76
N MET A 123 2.14 -2.81 25.73
CA MET A 123 2.13 -2.37 27.11
C MET A 123 2.54 -3.51 28.02
N ASN A 124 3.45 -3.25 28.93
CA ASN A 124 3.79 -4.12 30.04
C ASN A 124 3.60 -3.33 31.33
N LEU A 125 2.94 -3.93 32.28
CA LEU A 125 2.66 -3.36 33.58
C LEU A 125 2.96 -4.40 34.67
N ASP A 126 3.87 -4.05 35.59
CA ASP A 126 4.19 -4.83 36.77
C ASP A 126 3.71 -4.06 37.99
N VAL A 127 2.86 -4.67 38.80
CA VAL A 127 2.30 -4.08 40.03
C VAL A 127 2.61 -4.99 41.23
N ASP A 128 3.32 -4.47 42.20
CA ASP A 128 3.47 -5.10 43.52
C ASP A 128 2.27 -4.63 44.37
N VAL A 129 1.16 -5.40 44.31
CA VAL A 129 -0.10 -5.09 45.01
C VAL A 129 0.11 -5.09 46.52
N SER A 130 0.89 -6.06 46.99
CA SER A 130 1.40 -6.17 48.35
C SER A 130 2.82 -6.78 48.31
N ASP A 131 3.43 -6.93 49.47
CA ASP A 131 4.74 -7.59 49.55
C ASP A 131 4.67 -9.07 49.12
N ALA A 132 3.47 -9.69 49.26
CA ALA A 132 3.21 -11.07 48.89
C ALA A 132 2.49 -11.25 47.54
N THR A 133 1.90 -10.19 46.98
CA THR A 133 1.04 -10.28 45.78
C THR A 133 1.58 -9.43 44.64
N LYS A 134 1.88 -10.06 43.50
CA LYS A 134 2.36 -9.40 42.28
C LYS A 134 1.40 -9.62 41.13
N LEU A 135 1.14 -8.58 40.37
CA LEU A 135 0.34 -8.60 39.14
C LEU A 135 1.21 -8.17 37.97
N LYS A 136 1.19 -8.96 36.88
CA LYS A 136 1.82 -8.60 35.61
C LYS A 136 0.76 -8.59 34.52
N LEU A 137 0.73 -7.52 33.74
CA LEU A 137 -0.11 -7.40 32.55
C LEU A 137 0.78 -7.13 31.35
N SER A 138 0.66 -7.95 30.32
CA SER A 138 1.28 -7.72 29.01
C SER A 138 0.17 -7.60 27.97
N MET A 139 0.22 -6.57 27.15
CA MET A 139 -0.74 -6.35 26.08
C MET A 139 -0.02 -6.04 24.78
N LEU A 140 -0.52 -6.63 23.68
CA LEU A 140 -0.13 -6.32 22.31
C LEU A 140 -1.39 -6.07 21.50
N GLY A 141 -1.56 -4.84 21.04
CA GLY A 141 -2.63 -4.45 20.12
C GLY A 141 -2.06 -4.10 18.76
N MET A 142 -2.71 -4.54 17.69
CA MET A 142 -2.35 -4.21 16.30
C MET A 142 -3.59 -3.87 15.51
N LEU A 143 -3.52 -2.75 14.80
CA LEU A 143 -4.47 -2.36 13.77
C LEU A 143 -3.71 -2.17 12.47
N ARG A 144 -4.12 -2.84 11.41
CA ARG A 144 -3.60 -2.64 10.07
C ARG A 144 -4.73 -2.38 9.11
N GLU A 145 -4.56 -1.38 8.27
CA GLU A 145 -5.45 -1.11 7.16
C GLU A 145 -4.61 -1.10 5.88
N THR A 146 -5.04 -1.89 4.91
CA THR A 146 -4.51 -1.85 3.54
C THR A 146 -5.63 -1.42 2.62
N LYS A 147 -5.38 -0.38 1.83
CA LYS A 147 -6.29 0.13 0.80
C LYS A 147 -5.59 0.14 -0.55
N ARG A 148 -6.30 -0.17 -1.61
CA ARG A 148 -5.81 -0.16 -2.98
C ARG A 148 -6.99 -0.13 -3.96
N PRO A 149 -6.77 0.09 -5.27
CA PRO A 149 -7.80 -0.18 -6.28
C PRO A 149 -8.32 -1.61 -6.15
N ASN A 150 -9.53 -1.85 -6.60
CA ASN A 150 -10.09 -3.22 -6.60
C ASN A 150 -9.31 -4.17 -7.52
N THR A 151 -8.58 -3.65 -8.50
CA THR A 151 -7.60 -4.39 -9.30
C THR A 151 -6.32 -4.64 -8.48
N SER A 152 -5.71 -5.82 -8.63
CA SER A 152 -4.47 -6.16 -7.90
C SER A 152 -3.30 -5.27 -8.33
N GLU A 153 -2.34 -5.04 -7.42
CA GLU A 153 -1.12 -4.26 -7.71
C GLU A 153 -0.37 -4.84 -8.92
N GLY A 154 -0.15 -6.17 -8.94
CA GLY A 154 0.53 -6.83 -10.05
C GLY A 154 -0.19 -6.68 -11.38
N THR A 155 -1.52 -6.75 -11.39
CA THR A 155 -2.33 -6.53 -12.60
C THR A 155 -2.20 -5.11 -13.11
N ILE A 156 -2.27 -4.10 -12.23
CA ILE A 156 -2.13 -2.69 -12.62
C ILE A 156 -0.75 -2.44 -13.25
N PHE A 157 0.33 -2.89 -12.59
CA PHE A 157 1.69 -2.73 -13.15
C PHE A 157 1.86 -3.51 -14.45
N SER A 158 1.31 -4.72 -14.54
CA SER A 158 1.32 -5.49 -15.79
C SER A 158 0.62 -4.75 -16.93
N GLN A 159 -0.53 -4.13 -16.67
CA GLN A 159 -1.24 -3.33 -17.66
C GLN A 159 -0.43 -2.09 -18.06
N ILE A 160 0.15 -1.35 -17.12
CA ILE A 160 0.98 -0.18 -17.39
C ILE A 160 2.16 -0.55 -18.31
N PHE A 161 2.82 -1.67 -18.05
CA PHE A 161 4.03 -2.06 -18.78
C PHE A 161 3.77 -2.81 -20.08
N ASN A 162 2.59 -3.40 -20.27
CA ASN A 162 2.27 -4.16 -21.48
C ASN A 162 1.30 -3.44 -22.43
N THR A 163 0.83 -2.23 -22.09
CA THR A 163 0.00 -1.44 -22.99
C THR A 163 0.87 -0.51 -23.83
N PRO A 164 0.96 -0.71 -25.15
CA PRO A 164 1.76 0.18 -25.99
C PRO A 164 1.21 1.61 -26.01
N SER A 165 2.11 2.58 -26.22
CA SER A 165 1.77 4.01 -26.27
C SER A 165 0.79 4.39 -27.39
N ALA A 166 0.77 3.59 -28.49
CA ALA A 166 0.03 3.86 -29.71
C ALA A 166 -1.34 3.18 -29.81
N VAL A 167 -1.83 2.49 -28.75
CA VAL A 167 -2.96 1.56 -28.89
C VAL A 167 -4.31 2.25 -28.73
N PHE A 168 -4.47 3.11 -27.74
CA PHE A 168 -5.67 3.92 -27.49
C PHE A 168 -5.32 5.08 -26.54
N PRO A 169 -6.11 6.16 -26.52
CA PRO A 169 -5.93 7.25 -25.57
C PRO A 169 -6.34 6.83 -24.15
N VAL A 170 -5.90 7.59 -23.15
CA VAL A 170 -6.43 7.43 -21.78
C VAL A 170 -7.95 7.59 -21.78
N ARG A 171 -8.43 8.65 -22.46
CA ARG A 171 -9.85 8.91 -22.72
C ARG A 171 -10.03 9.38 -24.15
N THR A 172 -11.15 8.98 -24.74
CA THR A 172 -11.61 9.51 -26.01
C THR A 172 -12.09 10.96 -25.86
N GLN A 173 -12.21 11.68 -26.97
CA GLN A 173 -12.76 13.03 -26.97
C GLN A 173 -14.20 13.08 -26.42
N GLU A 174 -14.93 11.97 -26.49
CA GLU A 174 -16.27 11.84 -25.91
C GLU A 174 -16.23 11.52 -24.40
N GLY A 175 -15.05 11.32 -23.81
CA GLY A 175 -14.85 11.08 -22.38
C GLY A 175 -14.91 9.61 -21.94
N TYR A 176 -14.99 8.65 -22.87
CA TYR A 176 -14.93 7.22 -22.56
C TYR A 176 -13.49 6.75 -22.33
N TRP A 177 -13.31 5.73 -21.52
CA TRP A 177 -11.99 5.08 -21.37
C TRP A 177 -11.57 4.43 -22.70
N GLY A 178 -10.35 4.72 -23.14
CA GLY A 178 -9.81 4.13 -24.36
C GLY A 178 -9.66 2.63 -24.21
N SER A 179 -10.01 1.89 -25.26
CA SER A 179 -9.84 0.45 -25.38
C SER A 179 -9.98 0.00 -26.83
N ASN A 180 -9.59 -1.22 -27.14
CA ASN A 180 -9.85 -1.85 -28.44
C ASN A 180 -10.23 -3.33 -28.27
N ASN A 181 -10.48 -4.01 -29.39
CA ASN A 181 -10.92 -5.41 -29.39
C ASN A 181 -9.85 -6.40 -28.91
N VAL A 182 -8.57 -6.02 -28.90
CA VAL A 182 -7.44 -6.85 -28.48
C VAL A 182 -7.06 -6.54 -27.03
N LEU A 183 -6.98 -5.26 -26.71
CA LEU A 183 -6.67 -4.76 -25.36
C LEU A 183 -7.92 -4.02 -24.84
N ASN A 184 -8.75 -4.74 -24.11
CA ASN A 184 -10.03 -4.24 -23.61
C ASN A 184 -9.94 -3.63 -22.20
N THR A 185 -8.75 -3.55 -21.63
CA THR A 185 -8.50 -2.98 -20.30
C THR A 185 -7.59 -1.77 -20.37
N ASN A 186 -8.08 -0.64 -19.89
CA ASN A 186 -7.31 0.59 -19.77
C ASN A 186 -6.62 0.63 -18.41
N PRO A 187 -5.28 0.81 -18.35
CA PRO A 187 -4.54 0.85 -17.08
C PRO A 187 -5.08 1.91 -16.10
N ILE A 188 -5.47 3.06 -16.61
CA ILE A 188 -5.99 4.16 -15.79
C ILE A 188 -7.41 3.87 -15.30
N ALA A 189 -8.27 3.29 -16.14
CA ALA A 189 -9.60 2.84 -15.70
C ALA A 189 -9.50 1.81 -14.56
N SER A 190 -8.52 0.94 -14.63
CA SER A 190 -8.23 -0.05 -13.57
C SER A 190 -7.77 0.57 -12.24
N ILE A 191 -7.36 1.83 -12.25
CA ILE A 191 -7.03 2.61 -11.05
C ILE A 191 -8.25 3.41 -10.59
N ALA A 192 -8.92 4.09 -11.53
CA ALA A 192 -9.87 5.15 -11.27
C ALA A 192 -11.30 4.67 -11.07
N ASP A 193 -11.74 3.64 -11.81
CA ASP A 193 -13.18 3.37 -12.02
C ASP A 193 -13.62 1.94 -11.67
N VAL A 194 -12.79 1.15 -11.02
CA VAL A 194 -13.10 -0.24 -10.61
C VAL A 194 -13.45 -0.38 -9.13
N GLY A 195 -13.58 0.74 -8.41
CA GLY A 195 -13.77 0.73 -6.96
C GLY A 195 -12.48 0.55 -6.19
N TYR A 196 -12.61 0.18 -4.93
CA TYR A 196 -11.47 -0.01 -4.04
C TYR A 196 -11.58 -1.31 -3.25
N TYR A 197 -10.44 -1.84 -2.88
CA TYR A 197 -10.30 -2.92 -1.91
C TYR A 197 -9.79 -2.34 -0.60
N LYS A 198 -10.41 -2.73 0.50
CA LYS A 198 -10.00 -2.35 1.86
C LYS A 198 -9.94 -3.56 2.75
N LEU A 199 -8.78 -3.82 3.32
CA LEU A 199 -8.55 -4.86 4.31
C LEU A 199 -8.24 -4.23 5.66
N ASN A 200 -9.02 -4.57 6.69
CA ASN A 200 -8.77 -4.20 8.07
C ASN A 200 -8.41 -5.46 8.86
N GLN A 201 -7.24 -5.44 9.47
CA GLN A 201 -6.77 -6.49 10.37
C GLN A 201 -6.65 -5.91 11.77
N ARG A 202 -7.16 -6.62 12.75
CA ARG A 202 -7.08 -6.26 14.16
C ARG A 202 -6.57 -7.47 14.92
N MET A 203 -5.72 -7.24 15.88
CA MET A 203 -5.22 -8.24 16.78
C MET A 203 -5.11 -7.64 18.18
N LEU A 204 -5.58 -8.36 19.16
CA LEU A 204 -5.40 -8.04 20.56
C LEU A 204 -4.95 -9.30 21.30
N GLN A 205 -3.77 -9.22 21.90
CA GLN A 205 -3.25 -10.24 22.80
C GLN A 205 -3.09 -9.60 24.18
N ALA A 206 -3.56 -10.27 25.19
CA ALA A 206 -3.41 -9.84 26.58
C ALA A 206 -3.05 -11.04 27.45
N ASP A 207 -2.07 -10.88 28.29
CA ASP A 207 -1.64 -11.87 29.29
C ASP A 207 -1.68 -11.21 30.66
N LEU A 208 -2.44 -11.78 31.57
CA LEU A 208 -2.56 -11.35 32.96
C LEU A 208 -2.04 -12.46 33.86
N ARG A 209 -1.07 -12.14 34.71
CA ARG A 209 -0.45 -13.07 35.63
C ARG A 209 -0.50 -12.52 37.04
N LEU A 210 -1.10 -13.29 37.93
CA LEU A 210 -1.14 -13.01 39.37
C LEU A 210 -0.27 -14.02 40.09
N THR A 211 0.72 -13.55 40.82
CA THR A 211 1.61 -14.39 41.65
C THR A 211 1.38 -14.05 43.11
N GLN A 212 1.13 -15.06 43.93
CA GLN A 212 0.96 -14.96 45.36
C GLN A 212 2.07 -15.73 46.09
N ASP A 213 2.83 -15.03 46.90
CA ASP A 213 3.78 -15.64 47.84
C ASP A 213 3.01 -16.24 49.01
N LEU A 214 3.21 -17.50 49.24
CA LEU A 214 2.60 -18.31 50.34
C LEU A 214 3.64 -18.81 51.34
N SER A 215 4.80 -18.13 51.40
CA SER A 215 5.90 -18.52 52.32
C SER A 215 5.47 -18.50 53.80
N SER A 216 4.37 -17.83 54.13
CA SER A 216 3.75 -17.90 55.46
C SER A 216 3.15 -19.27 55.81
N LEU A 217 2.79 -20.06 54.79
CA LEU A 217 2.26 -21.43 54.95
C LEU A 217 3.39 -22.44 54.87
N ALA A 218 4.31 -22.30 53.94
CA ALA A 218 5.49 -23.14 53.82
C ALA A 218 6.64 -22.35 53.16
N PRO A 219 7.85 -22.38 53.66
CA PRO A 219 8.98 -21.64 53.12
C PRO A 219 9.19 -21.92 51.62
N GLY A 220 9.21 -20.87 50.80
CA GLY A 220 9.40 -20.95 49.34
C GLY A 220 8.18 -21.36 48.54
N LEU A 221 7.01 -21.54 49.15
CA LEU A 221 5.77 -21.84 48.46
C LEU A 221 5.23 -20.55 47.79
N SER A 222 4.81 -20.70 46.55
CA SER A 222 4.06 -19.64 45.80
C SER A 222 3.00 -20.27 44.92
N ALA A 223 1.97 -19.49 44.61
CA ALA A 223 0.92 -19.85 43.65
C ALA A 223 0.89 -18.82 42.52
N GLU A 224 0.64 -19.28 41.30
CA GLU A 224 0.49 -18.44 40.14
C GLU A 224 -0.79 -18.76 39.39
N LEU A 225 -1.54 -17.72 39.03
CA LEU A 225 -2.67 -17.80 38.12
C LEU A 225 -2.32 -16.97 36.88
N ALA A 226 -2.44 -17.55 35.70
CA ALA A 226 -2.27 -16.87 34.44
C ALA A 226 -3.51 -17.01 33.56
N VAL A 227 -3.93 -15.90 32.95
CA VAL A 227 -5.03 -15.83 31.98
C VAL A 227 -4.52 -15.12 30.75
N ALA A 228 -4.70 -15.75 29.59
CA ALA A 228 -4.34 -15.18 28.30
C ALA A 228 -5.57 -15.03 27.41
N TYR A 229 -5.60 -13.93 26.65
CA TYR A 229 -6.59 -13.65 25.62
C TYR A 229 -5.87 -13.38 24.30
N ASP A 230 -6.34 -13.98 23.21
CA ASP A 230 -5.85 -13.80 21.85
C ASP A 230 -7.04 -13.74 20.88
N ASN A 231 -7.05 -12.71 20.00
CA ASN A 231 -8.10 -12.48 19.01
C ASN A 231 -7.50 -11.86 17.73
#